data_a95179bcbee81ee912d47dbe7e332531
#
_entry.id   a95179bcbee81ee912d47dbe7e332531
#
_cell.length_a   1.000
_cell.length_b   1.000
_cell.length_c   1.000
_cell.angle_alpha   90.00
_cell.angle_beta   90.00
_cell.angle_gamma   90.00
#
_symmetry.space_group_name_H-M   'P 1'
#
loop_
_entity.id
_entity.type
_entity.pdbx_description
1 polymer ?
#
loop_
_entity_poly.entity_id
_entity_poly.type
_entity_poly.pdbx_seq_one_letter_code
_entity_poly.pdbx_strand_id
1 'polypeptide(L)'
;MITRIAEAISSVLYLEYGCENYIENIEQGLNEPCFFIQSLNPTIKRYPGKRYFKQNPFCIQYFPKSRTNEEMYSVAENMMFILETVSIDGESVRGSNMHYNIEDGILNFFVNYDCFVRKDEDEIPKMENMNTGIKAKG
;
A
#
# COMPACT_ATOMS: atom_id res chain seq x y z
N MET A 1 -2.89 -9.36 2.97
CA MET A 1 -3.27 -8.42 1.91
C MET A 1 -2.60 -7.06 2.08
N ILE A 2 -2.77 -6.43 3.22
CA ILE A 2 -2.18 -5.11 3.45
C ILE A 2 -0.67 -5.13 3.33
N THR A 3 -0.02 -6.11 3.94
CA THR A 3 1.43 -6.22 3.88
C THR A 3 1.91 -6.42 2.44
N ARG A 4 1.18 -7.21 1.67
CA ARG A 4 1.54 -7.45 0.27
C ARG A 4 1.41 -6.20 -0.58
N ILE A 5 0.37 -5.40 -0.33
CA ILE A 5 0.21 -4.14 -1.04
C ILE A 5 1.35 -3.20 -0.69
N ALA A 6 1.68 -3.10 0.60
CA ALA A 6 2.76 -2.24 1.04
C ALA A 6 4.10 -2.66 0.41
N GLU A 7 4.35 -3.96 0.35
CA GLU A 7 5.57 -4.47 -0.27
C GLU A 7 5.60 -4.19 -1.77
N ALA A 8 4.45 -4.29 -2.42
CA ALA A 8 4.38 -3.98 -3.86
C ALA A 8 4.66 -2.50 -4.11
N ILE A 9 4.10 -1.62 -3.28
CA ILE A 9 4.39 -0.20 -3.36
C ILE A 9 5.88 0.05 -3.16
N SER A 10 6.45 -0.58 -2.15
CA SER A 10 7.87 -0.41 -1.83
C SER A 10 8.74 -0.85 -3.00
N SER A 11 8.39 -1.96 -3.64
CA SER A 11 9.16 -2.44 -4.79
C SER A 11 9.16 -1.43 -5.93
N VAL A 12 8.00 -0.86 -6.24
CA VAL A 12 7.90 0.13 -7.31
C VAL A 12 8.74 1.36 -7.00
N LEU A 13 8.64 1.84 -5.76
CA LEU A 13 9.37 3.03 -5.35
C LEU A 13 10.89 2.80 -5.35
N TYR A 14 11.30 1.62 -4.91
CA TYR A 14 12.72 1.30 -4.87
C TYR A 14 13.31 1.21 -6.27
N LEU A 15 12.58 0.60 -7.21
CA LEU A 15 13.04 0.50 -8.59
C LEU A 15 13.15 1.88 -9.25
N GLU A 16 12.27 2.79 -8.88
CA GLU A 16 12.24 4.10 -9.51
C GLU A 16 13.26 5.05 -8.87
N TYR A 17 13.36 5.06 -7.55
CA TYR A 17 14.15 6.06 -6.85
C TYR A 17 15.40 5.53 -6.16
N GLY A 18 15.43 4.25 -5.84
CA GLY A 18 16.59 3.66 -5.17
C GLY A 18 16.79 4.12 -3.74
N CYS A 19 15.78 4.76 -3.14
CA CYS A 19 15.88 5.21 -1.77
C CYS A 19 15.35 4.16 -0.81
N GLU A 20 15.63 4.36 0.47
CA GLU A 20 15.11 3.47 1.49
C GLU A 20 13.61 3.65 1.66
N ASN A 21 12.91 2.56 1.90
CA ASN A 21 11.48 2.53 2.15
C ASN A 21 11.24 1.91 3.51
N TYR A 22 10.43 2.58 4.32
CA TYR A 22 10.04 2.07 5.63
C TYR A 22 8.56 1.73 5.59
N ILE A 23 8.22 0.55 6.12
CA ILE A 23 6.84 0.10 6.20
C ILE A 23 6.48 0.06 7.67
N GLU A 24 5.60 0.94 8.09
CA GLU A 24 4.98 1.02 9.42
C GLU A 24 5.89 1.41 10.57
N ASN A 25 7.16 1.09 10.52
CA ASN A 25 8.00 1.30 11.68
C ASN A 25 9.30 2.00 11.30
N ILE A 26 9.58 3.10 11.99
CA ILE A 26 10.86 3.77 11.88
C ILE A 26 11.50 3.70 13.24
N GLU A 27 12.41 2.76 13.40
CA GLU A 27 13.02 2.52 14.71
C GLU A 27 14.17 3.45 15.01
N GLN A 28 14.88 3.87 13.97
CA GLN A 28 16.04 4.74 14.15
C GLN A 28 15.95 5.80 13.07
N GLY A 29 16.05 7.03 13.38
CA GLY A 29 15.98 8.15 12.50
C GLY A 29 15.90 7.84 10.99
N LEU A 30 15.40 8.78 10.25
CA LEU A 30 15.20 8.61 8.82
C LEU A 30 16.47 8.91 8.05
N ASN A 31 16.79 8.06 7.05
CA ASN A 31 17.88 8.33 6.12
C ASN A 31 17.32 9.00 4.88
N GLU A 32 17.28 10.31 4.87
CA GLU A 32 16.73 11.06 3.76
C GLU A 32 17.64 11.01 2.54
N PRO A 33 17.09 10.91 1.31
CA PRO A 33 15.65 10.81 1.01
C PRO A 33 15.11 9.40 1.27
N CYS A 34 13.86 9.33 1.70
CA CYS A 34 13.25 8.04 1.97
C CYS A 34 11.73 8.13 1.88
N PHE A 35 11.10 6.97 1.80
CA PHE A 35 9.65 6.86 1.80
C PHE A 35 9.17 6.10 3.03
N PHE A 36 8.02 6.49 3.53
CA PHE A 36 7.36 5.81 4.63
C PHE A 36 5.95 5.44 4.20
N ILE A 37 5.63 4.15 4.22
CA ILE A 37 4.38 3.60 3.68
C ILE A 37 3.49 3.20 4.83
N GLN A 38 2.27 3.76 4.88
CA GLN A 38 1.32 3.48 5.95
C GLN A 38 -0.02 3.07 5.38
N SER A 39 -0.64 2.09 6.02
CA SER A 39 -2.02 1.72 5.74
C SER A 39 -2.94 2.61 6.57
N LEU A 40 -4.03 3.10 5.95
CA LEU A 40 -4.99 3.98 6.60
C LEU A 40 -6.36 3.32 6.63
N ASN A 41 -6.83 2.93 7.81
CA ASN A 41 -8.21 2.50 8.04
C ASN A 41 -8.80 1.64 6.91
N PRO A 42 -8.24 0.47 6.64
CA PRO A 42 -8.83 -0.39 5.60
C PRO A 42 -10.23 -0.84 6.00
N THR A 43 -11.12 -0.91 5.02
CA THR A 43 -12.50 -1.33 5.24
C THR A 43 -12.85 -2.46 4.30
N ILE A 44 -13.94 -3.16 4.65
CA ILE A 44 -14.43 -4.26 3.85
C ILE A 44 -15.95 -4.16 3.79
N LYS A 45 -16.52 -4.33 2.59
CA LYS A 45 -17.96 -4.34 2.39
C LYS A 45 -18.37 -5.66 1.80
N ARG A 46 -19.48 -6.19 2.29
CA ARG A 46 -20.00 -7.45 1.80
C ARG A 46 -20.95 -7.20 0.64
N TYR A 47 -20.82 -7.99 -0.39
CA TYR A 47 -21.69 -7.96 -1.56
C TYR A 47 -22.30 -9.33 -1.81
N PRO A 48 -23.39 -9.42 -2.57
CA PRO A 48 -24.01 -10.70 -2.85
C PRO A 48 -23.04 -11.63 -3.58
N GLY A 49 -23.22 -12.95 -3.41
CA GLY A 49 -22.41 -13.94 -4.10
C GLY A 49 -21.06 -14.18 -3.48
N LYS A 50 -20.94 -14.00 -2.17
CA LYS A 50 -19.70 -14.22 -1.43
C LYS A 50 -18.56 -13.32 -1.89
N ARG A 51 -18.90 -12.15 -2.43
CA ARG A 51 -17.91 -11.17 -2.83
C ARG A 51 -17.76 -10.12 -1.75
N TYR A 52 -16.54 -9.63 -1.63
CA TYR A 52 -16.23 -8.58 -0.67
C TYR A 52 -15.45 -7.49 -1.41
N PHE A 53 -15.79 -6.25 -1.10
CA PHE A 53 -15.04 -5.12 -1.62
C PHE A 53 -14.12 -4.61 -0.53
N LYS A 54 -12.84 -4.76 -0.73
CA LYS A 54 -11.83 -4.28 0.23
C LYS A 54 -11.32 -2.92 -0.22
N GLN A 55 -11.41 -1.96 0.68
CA GLN A 55 -10.87 -0.63 0.45
C GLN A 55 -9.59 -0.52 1.25
N ASN A 56 -8.50 -0.29 0.55
CA ASN A 56 -7.17 -0.27 1.15
C ASN A 56 -6.49 1.06 0.85
N PRO A 57 -6.79 2.12 1.63
CA PRO A 57 -6.12 3.39 1.44
C PRO A 57 -4.75 3.37 2.07
N PHE A 58 -3.81 4.01 1.38
CA PHE A 58 -2.43 4.12 1.85
C PHE A 58 -1.99 5.57 1.82
N CYS A 59 -1.13 5.92 2.75
CA CYS A 59 -0.41 7.17 2.74
C CYS A 59 1.07 6.88 2.59
N ILE A 60 1.69 7.48 1.58
CA ILE A 60 3.11 7.33 1.34
C ILE A 60 3.75 8.68 1.58
N GLN A 61 4.57 8.77 2.60
CA GLN A 61 5.27 10.00 2.92
C GLN A 61 6.66 9.97 2.31
N TYR A 62 7.03 11.08 1.67
CA TYR A 62 8.36 11.24 1.11
C TYR A 62 9.09 12.31 1.89
N PHE A 63 10.24 11.94 2.43
CA PHE A 63 11.11 12.84 3.18
C PHE A 63 12.27 13.23 2.27
N PRO A 64 12.21 14.43 1.66
CA PRO A 64 13.22 14.82 0.67
C PRO A 64 14.51 15.24 1.35
N LYS A 65 15.60 15.10 0.61
CA LYS A 65 16.89 15.55 1.12
C LYS A 65 17.00 17.06 1.05
N SER A 66 16.52 17.65 -0.03
CA SER A 66 16.66 19.10 -0.25
C SER A 66 15.53 19.92 0.34
N ARG A 67 14.39 19.29 0.61
CA ARG A 67 13.20 19.91 1.19
C ARG A 67 12.66 21.06 0.35
N THR A 68 12.82 20.99 -0.97
CA THR A 68 12.21 21.98 -1.86
C THR A 68 10.85 21.50 -2.31
N ASN A 69 9.91 22.45 -2.45
CA ASN A 69 8.58 22.09 -2.94
C ASN A 69 8.64 21.59 -4.37
N GLU A 70 9.55 22.14 -5.17
CA GLU A 70 9.67 21.73 -6.56
C GLU A 70 10.03 20.26 -6.69
N GLU A 71 10.96 19.79 -5.85
CA GLU A 71 11.32 18.38 -5.84
C GLU A 71 10.13 17.52 -5.46
N MET A 72 9.37 17.95 -4.44
CA MET A 72 8.24 17.18 -3.96
C MET A 72 7.12 17.13 -4.97
N TYR A 73 6.85 18.24 -5.68
CA TYR A 73 5.86 18.22 -6.75
C TYR A 73 6.25 17.24 -7.85
N SER A 74 7.52 17.25 -8.22
CA SER A 74 8.01 16.37 -9.26
C SER A 74 7.87 14.90 -8.86
N VAL A 75 8.23 14.58 -7.63
CA VAL A 75 8.11 13.22 -7.12
C VAL A 75 6.64 12.80 -7.08
N ALA A 76 5.76 13.68 -6.57
CA ALA A 76 4.34 13.36 -6.45
C ALA A 76 3.70 13.08 -7.81
N GLU A 77 4.01 13.90 -8.81
CA GLU A 77 3.42 13.71 -10.13
C GLU A 77 3.93 12.43 -10.78
N ASN A 78 5.20 12.10 -10.57
CA ASN A 78 5.72 10.84 -11.07
C ASN A 78 5.09 9.64 -10.35
N MET A 79 4.85 9.78 -9.04
CA MET A 79 4.21 8.71 -8.29
C MET A 79 2.81 8.39 -8.81
N MET A 80 2.11 9.40 -9.33
CA MET A 80 0.78 9.17 -9.90
C MET A 80 0.83 8.22 -11.09
N PHE A 81 1.95 8.17 -11.80
CA PHE A 81 2.12 7.26 -12.92
C PHE A 81 2.65 5.91 -12.48
N ILE A 82 3.70 5.88 -11.66
CA ILE A 82 4.34 4.61 -11.34
C ILE A 82 3.52 3.78 -10.37
N LEU A 83 2.64 4.41 -9.60
CA LEU A 83 1.78 3.71 -8.65
C LEU A 83 0.37 3.48 -9.18
N GLU A 84 0.16 3.72 -10.48
CA GLU A 84 -1.16 3.51 -11.08
C GLU A 84 -1.60 2.07 -10.95
N THR A 85 -0.68 1.13 -11.12
CA THR A 85 -0.95 -0.28 -10.88
C THR A 85 0.23 -0.89 -10.14
N VAL A 86 -0.07 -1.79 -9.22
CA VAL A 86 0.96 -2.57 -8.54
C VAL A 86 0.65 -4.03 -8.73
N SER A 87 1.69 -4.86 -8.74
CA SER A 87 1.53 -6.29 -8.95
C SER A 87 1.58 -7.00 -7.61
N ILE A 88 0.54 -7.78 -7.33
CA ILE A 88 0.45 -8.56 -6.09
C ILE A 88 0.18 -10.00 -6.48
N ASP A 89 1.16 -10.86 -6.22
CA ASP A 89 1.07 -12.29 -6.54
C ASP A 89 0.71 -12.50 -8.01
N GLY A 90 1.29 -11.70 -8.89
CA GLY A 90 1.06 -11.82 -10.32
C GLY A 90 -0.19 -11.13 -10.84
N GLU A 91 -0.97 -10.55 -9.97
CA GLU A 91 -2.18 -9.83 -10.38
C GLU A 91 -1.99 -8.34 -10.23
N SER A 92 -2.52 -7.59 -11.20
CA SER A 92 -2.42 -6.14 -11.18
C SER A 92 -3.57 -5.54 -10.38
N VAL A 93 -3.24 -4.69 -9.43
CA VAL A 93 -4.24 -3.95 -8.66
C VAL A 93 -4.09 -2.48 -9.01
N ARG A 94 -5.21 -1.85 -9.32
CA ARG A 94 -5.21 -0.47 -9.80
C ARG A 94 -5.36 0.50 -8.64
N GLY A 95 -4.50 1.53 -8.65
CA GLY A 95 -4.59 2.61 -7.68
C GLY A 95 -5.67 3.60 -8.07
N SER A 96 -6.34 4.15 -7.08
CA SER A 96 -7.41 5.11 -7.31
C SER A 96 -7.37 6.18 -6.25
N ASN A 97 -8.14 7.24 -6.49
CA ASN A 97 -8.29 8.35 -5.54
C ASN A 97 -6.94 8.94 -5.13
N MET A 98 -6.07 9.12 -6.11
CA MET A 98 -4.72 9.65 -5.84
C MET A 98 -4.77 11.15 -5.61
N HIS A 99 -4.14 11.59 -4.55
CA HIS A 99 -3.98 13.00 -4.27
C HIS A 99 -2.81 13.17 -3.31
N TYR A 100 -2.34 14.40 -3.15
CA TYR A 100 -1.21 14.64 -2.26
C TYR A 100 -1.28 16.03 -1.67
N ASN A 101 -0.56 16.23 -0.59
CA ASN A 101 -0.33 17.55 -0.03
C ASN A 101 1.09 17.61 0.51
N ILE A 102 1.56 18.81 0.77
CA ILE A 102 2.89 19.03 1.31
C ILE A 102 2.73 19.84 2.59
N GLU A 103 3.24 19.26 3.69
CA GLU A 103 3.17 19.89 5.00
C GLU A 103 4.51 19.76 5.69
N ASP A 104 5.01 20.87 6.21
CA ASP A 104 6.25 20.91 6.99
C ASP A 104 7.42 20.25 6.25
N GLY A 105 7.50 20.49 4.94
CA GLY A 105 8.59 19.95 4.15
C GLY A 105 8.50 18.47 3.89
N ILE A 106 7.33 17.88 4.06
CA ILE A 106 7.11 16.46 3.84
C ILE A 106 5.97 16.29 2.85
N LEU A 107 6.18 15.42 1.86
CA LEU A 107 5.15 15.09 0.89
C LEU A 107 4.30 13.95 1.42
N ASN A 108 2.98 14.18 1.45
CA ASN A 108 2.02 13.13 1.83
C ASN A 108 1.23 12.75 0.59
N PHE A 109 1.43 11.54 0.10
CA PHE A 109 0.79 11.03 -1.10
C PHE A 109 -0.22 9.97 -0.71
N PHE A 110 -1.45 10.09 -1.21
CA PHE A 110 -2.54 9.17 -0.86
C PHE A 110 -2.98 8.40 -2.09
N VAL A 111 -3.19 7.11 -1.92
CA VAL A 111 -3.66 6.24 -2.98
C VAL A 111 -4.42 5.07 -2.37
N ASN A 112 -5.50 4.67 -3.05
CA ASN A 112 -6.29 3.51 -2.64
C ASN A 112 -6.02 2.35 -3.59
N TYR A 113 -5.83 1.17 -3.03
CA TYR A 113 -5.75 -0.06 -3.82
C TYR A 113 -6.93 -0.93 -3.44
N ASP A 114 -8.08 -0.58 -3.99
CA ASP A 114 -9.34 -1.25 -3.67
C ASP A 114 -9.52 -2.42 -4.63
N CYS A 115 -10.11 -3.50 -4.11
CA CYS A 115 -10.30 -4.67 -4.95
C CYS A 115 -11.47 -5.50 -4.43
N PHE A 116 -12.06 -6.27 -5.34
CA PHE A 116 -13.03 -7.28 -4.95
C PHE A 116 -12.30 -8.55 -4.60
N VAL A 117 -12.73 -9.19 -3.52
CA VAL A 117 -12.20 -10.46 -3.10
C VAL A 117 -13.36 -11.43 -2.99
N ARG A 118 -13.16 -12.63 -3.50
CA ARG A 118 -14.17 -13.66 -3.39
C ARG A 118 -13.76 -14.64 -2.29
N LYS A 119 -14.69 -14.91 -1.40
CA LYS A 119 -14.42 -15.86 -0.35
C LYS A 119 -14.96 -17.21 -0.76
N ASP A 120 -14.06 -18.15 -1.00
CA ASP A 120 -14.44 -19.53 -1.30
C ASP A 120 -14.52 -20.33 -0.02
N GLU A 121 -15.41 -21.33 -0.04
CA GLU A 121 -15.57 -22.16 1.14
C GLU A 121 -14.31 -22.93 1.48
N ASP A 122 -13.54 -23.28 0.48
CA ASP A 122 -12.31 -24.03 0.70
C ASP A 122 -11.25 -23.20 1.41
N GLU A 123 -11.41 -21.89 1.43
CA GLU A 123 -10.46 -21.01 2.09
C GLU A 123 -10.84 -20.71 3.53
N ILE A 124 -11.92 -21.24 3.97
CA ILE A 124 -12.33 -21.09 5.36
C ILE A 124 -11.61 -22.16 6.14
N PRO A 125 -10.66 -21.93 6.76
CA PRO A 125 -9.88 -22.94 7.41
C PRO A 125 -9.94 -22.86 8.85
N LYS A 126 -9.77 -22.91 8.34
CA LYS A 126 -9.28 -22.82 9.01
C LYS A 126 -9.15 -22.06 10.12
N MET A 127 -9.68 -22.24 10.07
CA MET A 127 -9.96 -21.82 10.96
C MET A 127 -9.85 -22.11 11.72
N GLU A 128 -9.43 -22.51 11.08
CA GLU A 128 -9.71 -22.80 11.51
C GLU A 128 -9.14 -22.84 11.77
N ASN A 129 -8.69 -23.33 11.11
CA ASN A 129 -8.69 -23.45 11.25
C ASN A 129 -8.09 -23.01 11.52
N MET A 130 -7.63 -23.36 11.25
CA MET A 130 -7.74 -23.25 11.45
C MET A 130 -7.49 -23.01 11.77
N ASN A 131 -6.78 -23.56 11.62
CA ASN A 131 -7.20 -23.60 11.81
C ASN A 131 -6.92 -23.43 11.77
N THR A 132 -6.29 -23.90 11.54
CA THR A 132 -6.76 -24.07 11.49
C THR A 132 -6.61 -24.05 11.26
N GLY A 133 -5.68 -24.38 11.09
CA GLY A 133 -6.25 -24.68 10.97
C GLY A 133 -6.04 -24.67 10.59
N ILE A 134 -5.51 -24.96 10.44
CA ILE A 134 -6.22 -25.21 10.17
C ILE A 134 -6.17 -25.31 9.83
N LYS A 135 -5.52 -25.72 9.56
CA LYS A 135 -6.16 -26.03 9.21
C LYS A 135 -6.24 -25.93 9.21
N ALA A 136 -5.69 -26.16 9.09
CA ALA A 136 -6.39 -26.24 9.07
C ALA A 136 -6.28 -26.26 8.77
N LYS A 137 -5.67 -26.68 8.45
CA LYS A 137 -6.20 -26.73 8.25
C LYS A 137 -6.24 -26.63 8.51
N GLY A 138 -5.72 -26.63 8.46
CA GLY A 138 -6.38 -26.67 8.87
C GLY A 138 -6.52 -26.58 8.83
#